data_068a5fd7ac35dbbea5e8d656590817ad
#
_entry.id   068a5fd7ac35dbbea5e8d656590817ad
#
_cell.length_a   1.000
_cell.length_b   1.000
_cell.length_c   1.000
_cell.angle_alpha   90.00
_cell.angle_beta   90.00
_cell.angle_gamma   90.00
#
_symmetry.space_group_name_H-M   'P 1'
#
loop_
_entity.id
_entity.type
_entity.pdbx_description
1 polymer ?
#
loop_
_entity_poly.entity_id
_entity_poly.type
_entity_poly.pdbx_seq_one_letter_code
_entity_poly.pdbx_strand_id
1 'polypeptide(L)'
;LKLSYIPGTMPRQYFDNDTSALKDSTLAQELRTFAEKGYVGDRYGVDGGFVLRRITDDQDKQKHFFMFGAMGLGGRGAYALDLSKIDSSNLTGVSMFDVQNDKNNNNNKNDSNRVKLGYTVGTPQIGKTRSGKYAAFLASGYAAKDIGSGDNKTALYVYDLNNTLGTPIAKIEVKDGKGGLSSPTLVDKDLDGTVDIAYAGDRGGNMYRFDLSNSDPNKWSVRTIFEGTKPITSAPAVSRLKDKRVVIFGTGSDLTEDDVLDTKEQYIYGIFDDDKAANNVNASRGVLGSGLLEQHLTQENKTLFLNKRSDGSGSKGWVVKLKEGQRVTVKPTVVLRTAFVTIRKYKDDGCGAETAILGINTADGGALTPRSARPIVPGDQVAQYSGHKTTSKGKSIPIGCMEKGGKTVCPNGYVYDKPVNVRYLDEKKTDDFPVTADGDAGGSGTFKEGKKPARNNRCFSGKGVRTLLMNDLDSLDITGPMCGIKRLSWREVFF
;
A
#
# COMPACT_ATOMS: atom_id res chain seq x y z
N LEU A 1 -18.48 -2.70 -22.97
CA LEU A 1 -17.22 -1.96 -22.90
C LEU A 1 -17.49 -0.52 -23.31
N LYS A 2 -17.20 0.46 -22.42
CA LYS A 2 -17.37 1.88 -22.70
C LYS A 2 -16.08 2.56 -23.16
N LEU A 3 -14.93 2.10 -22.65
CA LEU A 3 -13.62 2.63 -22.98
C LEU A 3 -12.58 1.52 -22.98
N SER A 4 -11.67 1.58 -23.94
CA SER A 4 -10.40 0.87 -23.93
C SER A 4 -9.29 1.91 -24.06
N TYR A 5 -8.30 1.87 -23.18
CA TYR A 5 -7.24 2.86 -23.13
C TYR A 5 -5.87 2.19 -23.01
N ILE A 6 -4.94 2.62 -23.83
CA ILE A 6 -3.55 2.21 -23.78
C ILE A 6 -2.70 3.47 -23.57
N PRO A 7 -1.99 3.60 -22.45
CA PRO A 7 -1.13 4.75 -22.19
C PRO A 7 -0.02 4.87 -23.23
N GLY A 8 0.31 6.09 -23.62
CA GLY A 8 1.46 6.38 -24.50
C GLY A 8 2.81 6.01 -23.87
N THR A 9 2.83 5.80 -22.55
CA THR A 9 3.99 5.34 -21.78
C THR A 9 4.17 3.83 -21.79
N MET A 10 3.27 3.05 -22.37
CA MET A 10 3.39 1.59 -22.46
C MET A 10 4.66 1.14 -23.18
N PRO A 11 5.11 1.76 -24.28
CA PRO A 11 6.41 1.48 -24.85
C PRO A 11 7.51 1.82 -23.86
N ARG A 12 8.38 0.88 -23.59
CA ARG A 12 9.47 0.99 -22.61
C ARG A 12 10.82 0.82 -23.24
N GLN A 13 11.86 1.27 -22.55
CA GLN A 13 13.22 0.99 -22.94
C GLN A 13 13.54 -0.49 -22.68
N TYR A 14 14.17 -1.14 -23.64
CA TYR A 14 14.74 -2.46 -23.49
C TYR A 14 16.25 -2.43 -23.76
N PHE A 15 16.98 -3.34 -23.14
CA PHE A 15 18.39 -3.48 -23.41
C PHE A 15 18.60 -4.34 -24.66
N ASP A 16 19.21 -3.75 -25.66
CA ASP A 16 19.60 -4.45 -26.89
C ASP A 16 21.00 -5.05 -26.69
N ASN A 17 21.08 -6.36 -26.64
CA ASN A 17 22.34 -7.07 -26.44
C ASN A 17 23.31 -6.90 -27.63
N ASP A 18 22.81 -6.72 -28.84
CA ASP A 18 23.63 -6.60 -30.04
C ASP A 18 24.38 -5.27 -30.08
N THR A 19 23.74 -4.22 -29.58
CA THR A 19 24.35 -2.87 -29.55
C THR A 19 24.81 -2.46 -28.16
N SER A 20 24.61 -3.30 -27.15
CA SER A 20 24.90 -3.01 -25.74
C SER A 20 24.33 -1.66 -25.27
N ALA A 21 23.17 -1.32 -25.77
CA ALA A 21 22.52 -0.01 -25.53
C ALA A 21 21.05 -0.17 -25.15
N LEU A 22 20.53 0.81 -24.42
CA LEU A 22 19.10 0.95 -24.19
C LEU A 22 18.42 1.50 -25.44
N LYS A 23 17.46 0.75 -25.97
CA LYS A 23 16.61 1.13 -27.09
C LYS A 23 15.16 1.28 -26.65
N ASP A 24 14.46 2.21 -27.29
CA ASP A 24 13.03 2.37 -27.10
C ASP A 24 12.25 1.47 -28.07
N SER A 25 11.29 0.72 -27.53
CA SER A 25 10.29 0.11 -28.38
C SER A 25 9.14 1.07 -28.62
N THR A 26 8.53 0.99 -29.79
CA THR A 26 7.31 1.73 -30.08
C THR A 26 6.08 0.95 -29.62
N LEU A 27 4.96 1.66 -29.35
CA LEU A 27 3.69 0.99 -29.03
C LEU A 27 3.29 -0.02 -30.10
N ALA A 28 3.49 0.33 -31.38
CA ALA A 28 3.20 -0.57 -32.50
C ALA A 28 4.05 -1.85 -32.45
N GLN A 29 5.32 -1.74 -32.11
CA GLN A 29 6.23 -2.90 -31.96
C GLN A 29 5.82 -3.79 -30.80
N GLU A 30 5.44 -3.21 -29.66
CA GLU A 30 4.94 -3.98 -28.51
C GLU A 30 3.66 -4.72 -28.85
N LEU A 31 2.68 -4.03 -29.45
CA LEU A 31 1.41 -4.65 -29.87
C LEU A 31 1.61 -5.75 -30.90
N ARG A 32 2.49 -5.54 -31.87
CA ARG A 32 2.85 -6.59 -32.87
C ARG A 32 3.48 -7.79 -32.18
N THR A 33 4.41 -7.59 -31.25
CA THR A 33 5.05 -8.67 -30.49
C THR A 33 4.02 -9.50 -29.73
N PHE A 34 3.06 -8.86 -29.08
CA PHE A 34 1.96 -9.55 -28.41
C PHE A 34 1.08 -10.35 -29.40
N ALA A 35 0.78 -9.77 -30.56
CA ALA A 35 -0.04 -10.44 -31.56
C ALA A 35 0.65 -11.65 -32.20
N GLU A 36 1.94 -11.56 -32.47
CA GLU A 36 2.72 -12.60 -33.16
C GLU A 36 3.20 -13.71 -32.22
N LYS A 37 3.62 -13.37 -31.01
CA LYS A 37 4.29 -14.28 -30.09
C LYS A 37 3.47 -14.60 -28.84
N GLY A 38 2.34 -13.94 -28.64
CA GLY A 38 1.61 -14.02 -27.39
C GLY A 38 2.38 -13.37 -26.24
N TYR A 39 2.22 -13.93 -25.04
CA TYR A 39 2.95 -13.44 -23.87
C TYR A 39 4.46 -13.70 -23.98
N VAL A 40 5.22 -12.64 -23.84
CA VAL A 40 6.69 -12.69 -23.75
C VAL A 40 7.05 -12.34 -22.30
N GLY A 41 7.72 -13.27 -21.62
CA GLY A 41 7.85 -13.29 -20.17
C GLY A 41 8.45 -12.07 -19.49
N ASP A 42 9.22 -11.25 -20.18
CA ASP A 42 9.82 -10.02 -19.69
C ASP A 42 9.06 -8.75 -20.14
N ARG A 43 7.94 -8.93 -20.83
CA ARG A 43 7.15 -7.82 -21.38
C ARG A 43 5.80 -7.71 -20.68
N TYR A 44 5.77 -6.80 -19.73
CA TYR A 44 4.55 -6.43 -19.02
C TYR A 44 3.81 -5.34 -19.82
N GLY A 45 2.51 -5.38 -19.79
CA GLY A 45 1.69 -4.29 -20.32
C GLY A 45 1.53 -3.16 -19.31
N VAL A 46 0.30 -2.72 -19.09
CA VAL A 46 -0.05 -1.77 -18.04
C VAL A 46 -0.21 -2.54 -16.73
N ASP A 47 0.88 -2.68 -15.98
CA ASP A 47 1.02 -3.59 -14.84
C ASP A 47 0.99 -2.86 -13.49
N GLY A 48 0.93 -1.55 -13.49
CA GLY A 48 0.98 -0.74 -12.27
C GLY A 48 -0.35 -0.61 -11.56
N GLY A 49 -0.27 -0.27 -10.28
CA GLY A 49 -1.44 0.12 -9.51
C GLY A 49 -2.02 1.45 -9.98
N PHE A 50 -3.28 1.65 -9.71
CA PHE A 50 -3.96 2.91 -10.01
C PHE A 50 -4.83 3.34 -8.83
N VAL A 51 -5.17 4.61 -8.81
CA VAL A 51 -6.08 5.21 -7.84
C VAL A 51 -7.23 5.90 -8.55
N LEU A 52 -8.42 5.77 -7.98
CA LEU A 52 -9.63 6.43 -8.43
C LEU A 52 -10.05 7.48 -7.41
N ARG A 53 -10.45 8.65 -7.86
CA ARG A 53 -10.97 9.72 -7.00
C ARG A 53 -12.17 10.40 -7.61
N ARG A 54 -13.32 10.23 -6.96
CA ARG A 54 -14.53 11.00 -7.28
C ARG A 54 -14.44 12.37 -6.62
N ILE A 55 -14.65 13.42 -7.39
CA ILE A 55 -14.75 14.80 -6.90
C ILE A 55 -16.16 15.28 -7.08
N THR A 56 -16.75 15.77 -6.00
CA THR A 56 -18.10 16.30 -6.00
C THR A 56 -18.11 17.78 -5.58
N ASP A 57 -19.15 18.49 -5.98
CA ASP A 57 -19.46 19.81 -5.44
C ASP A 57 -20.19 19.72 -4.09
N ASP A 58 -20.55 20.86 -3.53
CA ASP A 58 -21.24 20.96 -2.24
C ASP A 58 -22.64 20.32 -2.25
N GLN A 59 -23.19 20.05 -3.45
CA GLN A 59 -24.47 19.36 -3.64
C GLN A 59 -24.31 17.87 -3.91
N ASP A 60 -23.12 17.31 -3.69
CA ASP A 60 -22.73 15.92 -4.00
C ASP A 60 -22.83 15.54 -5.49
N LYS A 61 -22.90 16.54 -6.38
CA LYS A 61 -22.86 16.31 -7.83
C LYS A 61 -21.43 16.08 -8.29
N GLN A 62 -21.21 14.99 -9.03
CA GLN A 62 -19.91 14.66 -9.57
C GLN A 62 -19.42 15.72 -10.56
N LYS A 63 -18.25 16.27 -10.31
CA LYS A 63 -17.53 17.19 -11.23
C LYS A 63 -16.45 16.46 -12.01
N HIS A 64 -15.69 15.63 -11.31
CA HIS A 64 -14.62 14.82 -11.91
C HIS A 64 -14.63 13.41 -11.34
N PHE A 65 -14.09 12.50 -12.10
CA PHE A 65 -13.77 11.16 -11.63
C PHE A 65 -12.38 10.80 -12.16
N PHE A 66 -11.37 11.18 -11.40
CA PHE A 66 -9.99 10.99 -11.80
C PHE A 66 -9.54 9.55 -11.61
N MET A 67 -8.77 9.07 -12.57
CA MET A 67 -7.94 7.89 -12.47
C MET A 67 -6.50 8.29 -12.74
N PHE A 68 -5.61 7.91 -11.85
CA PHE A 68 -4.17 8.08 -12.06
C PHE A 68 -3.50 6.71 -11.87
N GLY A 69 -2.81 6.23 -12.88
CA GLY A 69 -2.23 4.90 -12.91
C GLY A 69 -0.75 4.90 -13.18
N ALA A 70 -0.05 3.96 -12.56
CA ALA A 70 1.35 3.66 -12.80
C ALA A 70 1.49 2.53 -13.82
N MET A 71 2.71 2.28 -14.29
CA MET A 71 2.97 1.28 -15.34
C MET A 71 3.50 -0.05 -14.78
N GLY A 72 3.86 -0.10 -13.50
CA GLY A 72 4.47 -1.28 -12.89
C GLY A 72 5.78 -1.65 -13.57
N LEU A 73 6.03 -2.92 -13.76
CA LEU A 73 7.17 -3.41 -14.54
C LEU A 73 6.98 -3.20 -16.06
N GLY A 74 5.81 -2.75 -16.49
CA GLY A 74 5.50 -2.46 -17.90
C GLY A 74 6.09 -1.17 -18.43
N GLY A 75 6.54 -0.25 -17.57
CA GLY A 75 7.10 1.00 -18.07
C GLY A 75 7.54 1.99 -17.01
N ARG A 76 8.22 3.04 -17.49
CA ARG A 76 8.71 4.16 -16.69
C ARG A 76 7.81 5.36 -16.94
N GLY A 77 6.62 5.34 -16.37
CA GLY A 77 5.66 6.38 -16.59
C GLY A 77 4.39 6.24 -15.77
N ALA A 78 3.45 7.10 -16.07
CA ALA A 78 2.12 7.09 -15.49
C ALA A 78 1.12 7.74 -16.47
N TYR A 79 -0.15 7.67 -16.16
CA TYR A 79 -1.21 8.25 -16.98
C TYR A 79 -2.33 8.79 -16.10
N ALA A 80 -2.99 9.84 -16.59
CA ALA A 80 -4.12 10.47 -15.93
C ALA A 80 -5.34 10.48 -16.83
N LEU A 81 -6.48 10.08 -16.30
CA LEU A 81 -7.78 10.08 -17.00
C LEU A 81 -8.82 10.82 -16.16
N ASP A 82 -9.76 11.50 -16.83
CA ASP A 82 -11.00 11.98 -16.21
C ASP A 82 -12.18 11.14 -16.72
N LEU A 83 -12.54 10.13 -15.94
CA LEU A 83 -13.61 9.19 -16.30
C LEU A 83 -15.01 9.81 -16.23
N SER A 84 -15.16 11.02 -15.70
CA SER A 84 -16.44 11.75 -15.75
C SER A 84 -16.90 12.06 -17.18
N LYS A 85 -15.98 12.00 -18.13
CA LYS A 85 -16.22 12.27 -19.55
C LYS A 85 -16.48 11.01 -20.41
N ILE A 86 -16.57 9.85 -19.78
CA ILE A 86 -16.67 8.55 -20.48
C ILE A 86 -17.94 8.39 -21.31
N ASP A 87 -19.01 9.09 -20.93
CA ASP A 87 -20.29 9.07 -21.63
C ASP A 87 -20.43 10.23 -22.67
N SER A 88 -19.35 11.01 -22.86
CA SER A 88 -19.33 12.05 -23.89
C SER A 88 -19.24 11.44 -25.29
N SER A 89 -19.72 12.17 -26.30
CA SER A 89 -19.58 11.79 -27.71
C SER A 89 -18.13 11.79 -28.19
N ASN A 90 -17.23 12.45 -27.45
CA ASN A 90 -15.81 12.54 -27.75
C ASN A 90 -14.98 11.97 -26.60
N LEU A 91 -14.54 10.72 -26.73
CA LEU A 91 -13.74 10.02 -25.73
C LEU A 91 -12.29 10.55 -25.62
N THR A 92 -11.83 11.38 -26.57
CA THR A 92 -10.47 11.97 -26.47
C THR A 92 -10.32 12.87 -25.24
N GLY A 93 -11.41 13.46 -24.76
CA GLY A 93 -11.42 14.25 -23.54
C GLY A 93 -11.24 13.46 -22.24
N VAL A 94 -11.32 12.13 -22.29
CA VAL A 94 -11.09 11.26 -21.12
C VAL A 94 -9.61 11.19 -20.77
N SER A 95 -8.73 11.14 -21.78
CA SER A 95 -7.29 11.18 -21.57
C SER A 95 -6.86 12.60 -21.20
N MET A 96 -6.17 12.76 -20.09
CA MET A 96 -5.69 14.05 -19.61
C MET A 96 -4.23 14.27 -20.03
N PHE A 97 -3.34 13.43 -19.55
CA PHE A 97 -1.92 13.47 -19.89
C PHE A 97 -1.23 12.15 -19.52
N ASP A 98 -0.09 11.94 -20.15
CA ASP A 98 0.86 10.88 -19.79
C ASP A 98 2.09 11.50 -19.12
N VAL A 99 2.65 10.78 -18.14
CA VAL A 99 3.94 11.10 -17.55
C VAL A 99 4.98 10.20 -18.17
N GLN A 100 5.98 10.79 -18.82
CA GLN A 100 7.06 10.06 -19.49
C GLN A 100 8.38 10.30 -18.80
N ASN A 101 9.19 9.25 -18.73
CA ASN A 101 10.56 9.35 -18.25
C ASN A 101 11.40 10.23 -19.18
N ASP A 102 12.27 11.03 -18.59
CA ASP A 102 13.25 11.81 -19.35
C ASP A 102 14.23 10.88 -20.07
N LYS A 103 14.24 11.00 -21.39
CA LYS A 103 15.24 10.33 -22.23
C LYS A 103 16.48 11.22 -22.28
N ASN A 104 17.58 10.74 -21.77
CA ASN A 104 18.83 11.50 -21.59
C ASN A 104 19.45 12.18 -22.83
N ASN A 105 18.81 12.13 -23.98
CA ASN A 105 19.40 12.55 -25.26
C ASN A 105 18.90 13.89 -25.80
N ASN A 106 18.07 14.62 -25.10
CA ASN A 106 17.64 15.94 -25.59
C ASN A 106 18.37 17.08 -24.89
N ASN A 107 19.08 17.88 -25.66
CA ASN A 107 19.84 19.06 -25.25
C ASN A 107 19.01 20.18 -24.58
N ASN A 108 17.73 19.97 -24.35
CA ASN A 108 16.85 20.96 -23.74
C ASN A 108 16.77 20.77 -22.24
N LYS A 109 17.77 21.28 -21.51
CA LYS A 109 17.89 21.20 -20.05
C LYS A 109 16.78 21.90 -19.27
N ASN A 110 15.92 22.65 -19.95
CA ASN A 110 14.90 23.53 -19.35
C ASN A 110 13.47 23.00 -19.45
N ASP A 111 13.29 21.73 -19.84
CA ASP A 111 11.93 21.17 -19.91
C ASP A 111 11.40 20.90 -18.50
N SER A 112 10.42 21.69 -18.08
CA SER A 112 9.76 21.57 -16.77
C SER A 112 9.04 20.24 -16.58
N ASN A 113 8.69 19.54 -17.66
CA ASN A 113 7.99 18.25 -17.63
C ASN A 113 8.92 17.07 -17.36
N ARG A 114 10.22 17.27 -17.38
CA ARG A 114 11.19 16.19 -17.22
C ARG A 114 11.16 15.61 -15.83
N VAL A 115 11.02 14.31 -15.77
CA VAL A 115 11.11 13.50 -14.54
C VAL A 115 12.00 12.29 -14.76
N LYS A 116 12.75 11.91 -13.76
CA LYS A 116 13.61 10.72 -13.80
C LYS A 116 12.93 9.58 -13.04
N LEU A 117 12.38 8.66 -13.81
CA LEU A 117 11.62 7.52 -13.31
C LEU A 117 12.38 6.21 -13.52
N GLY A 118 12.28 5.32 -12.55
CA GLY A 118 12.41 3.90 -12.77
C GLY A 118 11.09 3.30 -13.22
N TYR A 119 10.97 1.98 -13.20
CA TYR A 119 9.69 1.30 -13.37
C TYR A 119 8.76 1.71 -12.25
N THR A 120 7.58 2.21 -12.60
CA THR A 120 6.63 2.77 -11.63
C THR A 120 5.80 1.67 -10.97
N VAL A 121 6.50 0.82 -10.22
CA VAL A 121 5.89 -0.25 -9.44
C VAL A 121 5.22 0.34 -8.21
N GLY A 122 4.00 -0.12 -7.94
CA GLY A 122 3.20 0.32 -6.81
C GLY A 122 2.00 1.13 -7.23
N THR A 123 1.43 1.84 -6.27
CA THR A 123 0.18 2.59 -6.44
C THR A 123 0.41 4.06 -6.12
N PRO A 124 0.19 4.96 -7.09
CA PRO A 124 0.15 6.41 -6.82
C PRO A 124 -1.05 6.77 -5.95
N GLN A 125 -1.08 8.00 -5.47
CA GLN A 125 -2.18 8.52 -4.66
C GLN A 125 -2.76 9.80 -5.27
N ILE A 126 -4.02 10.09 -4.97
CA ILE A 126 -4.67 11.36 -5.28
C ILE A 126 -5.10 12.01 -3.97
N GLY A 127 -4.75 13.28 -3.78
CA GLY A 127 -5.15 14.06 -2.62
C GLY A 127 -5.35 15.53 -2.97
N LYS A 128 -6.06 16.24 -2.10
CA LYS A 128 -6.25 17.68 -2.22
C LYS A 128 -5.10 18.40 -1.53
N THR A 129 -4.40 19.26 -2.23
CA THR A 129 -3.33 20.07 -1.65
C THR A 129 -3.86 21.23 -0.82
N ARG A 130 -3.01 21.84 -0.01
CA ARG A 130 -3.37 23.01 0.80
C ARG A 130 -3.83 24.22 -0.02
N SER A 131 -3.42 24.29 -1.28
CA SER A 131 -3.92 25.31 -2.23
C SER A 131 -5.31 25.01 -2.79
N GLY A 132 -5.92 23.89 -2.41
CA GLY A 132 -7.25 23.48 -2.87
C GLY A 132 -7.28 22.70 -4.18
N LYS A 133 -6.12 22.42 -4.77
CA LYS A 133 -6.01 21.65 -6.01
C LYS A 133 -5.98 20.15 -5.71
N TYR A 134 -6.67 19.35 -6.52
CA TYR A 134 -6.49 17.91 -6.51
C TYR A 134 -5.23 17.54 -7.29
N ALA A 135 -4.39 16.75 -6.69
CA ALA A 135 -3.11 16.38 -7.25
C ALA A 135 -2.86 14.86 -7.17
N ALA A 136 -2.11 14.36 -8.14
CA ALA A 136 -1.60 13.00 -8.14
C ALA A 136 -0.16 12.99 -7.60
N PHE A 137 0.14 12.04 -6.74
CA PHE A 137 1.43 11.85 -6.09
C PHE A 137 2.05 10.55 -6.60
N LEU A 138 3.12 10.68 -7.38
CA LEU A 138 3.83 9.59 -8.04
C LEU A 138 5.24 9.44 -7.46
N ALA A 139 5.54 8.28 -6.91
CA ALA A 139 6.89 7.93 -6.53
C ALA A 139 7.74 7.62 -7.77
N SER A 140 9.03 7.90 -7.69
CA SER A 140 9.98 7.74 -8.81
C SER A 140 10.17 6.30 -9.26
N GLY A 141 9.80 5.30 -8.44
CA GLY A 141 9.75 3.90 -8.84
C GLY A 141 11.10 3.20 -8.75
N TYR A 142 11.20 2.10 -9.46
CA TYR A 142 12.24 1.10 -9.32
C TYR A 142 13.21 1.12 -10.51
N ALA A 143 14.52 1.20 -10.25
CA ALA A 143 15.54 1.00 -11.27
C ALA A 143 16.12 -0.40 -11.22
N ALA A 144 16.10 -1.11 -12.35
CA ALA A 144 16.43 -2.53 -12.38
C ALA A 144 17.94 -2.81 -12.18
N LYS A 145 18.83 -1.94 -12.63
CA LYS A 145 20.28 -2.24 -12.65
C LYS A 145 21.19 -1.26 -11.93
N ASP A 146 20.87 0.02 -11.84
CA ASP A 146 21.77 0.99 -11.24
C ASP A 146 21.04 1.96 -10.31
N ILE A 147 21.01 1.57 -9.08
CA ILE A 147 20.59 2.41 -7.95
C ILE A 147 21.70 3.46 -7.75
N GLY A 148 21.71 4.51 -8.47
CA GLY A 148 22.75 5.54 -8.37
C GLY A 148 23.27 6.03 -9.71
N SER A 149 22.91 5.37 -10.81
CA SER A 149 23.07 5.98 -12.12
C SER A 149 22.18 7.23 -12.19
N GLY A 150 22.63 8.25 -12.86
CA GLY A 150 21.87 9.49 -13.02
C GLY A 150 20.48 9.36 -13.65
N ASP A 151 20.04 8.13 -13.98
CA ASP A 151 18.83 7.81 -14.73
C ASP A 151 17.60 7.56 -13.84
N ASN A 152 17.77 7.38 -12.54
CA ASN A 152 16.70 7.29 -11.57
C ASN A 152 17.02 8.13 -10.34
N LYS A 153 16.01 8.83 -9.85
CA LYS A 153 16.09 9.65 -8.64
C LYS A 153 15.18 9.08 -7.58
N THR A 154 15.57 9.19 -6.33
CA THR A 154 14.65 9.00 -5.21
C THR A 154 13.85 10.28 -5.07
N ALA A 155 12.63 10.29 -5.58
CA ALA A 155 11.82 11.50 -5.68
C ALA A 155 10.32 11.22 -5.62
N LEU A 156 9.58 12.22 -5.14
CA LEU A 156 8.12 12.29 -5.23
C LEU A 156 7.75 13.39 -6.24
N TYR A 157 6.99 13.02 -7.27
CA TYR A 157 6.50 13.92 -8.29
C TYR A 157 5.00 14.17 -8.09
N VAL A 158 4.60 15.42 -8.17
CA VAL A 158 3.22 15.83 -7.90
C VAL A 158 2.64 16.55 -9.10
N TYR A 159 1.47 16.10 -9.57
CA TYR A 159 0.80 16.58 -10.77
C TYR A 159 -0.56 17.17 -10.45
N ASP A 160 -0.83 18.38 -10.99
CA ASP A 160 -2.13 19.02 -10.89
C ASP A 160 -3.16 18.31 -11.79
N LEU A 161 -4.23 17.78 -11.22
CA LEU A 161 -5.31 17.14 -11.96
C LEU A 161 -6.40 18.14 -12.43
N ASN A 162 -6.25 19.43 -12.14
CA ASN A 162 -7.19 20.44 -12.63
C ASN A 162 -6.83 20.95 -14.03
N ASN A 163 -5.75 20.46 -14.62
CA ASN A 163 -5.36 20.77 -15.99
C ASN A 163 -4.85 19.52 -16.72
N THR A 164 -4.61 19.66 -18.02
CA THR A 164 -4.18 18.56 -18.91
C THR A 164 -2.73 18.70 -19.38
N LEU A 165 -1.94 19.57 -18.76
CA LEU A 165 -0.59 19.87 -19.21
C LEU A 165 0.42 18.77 -18.88
N GLY A 166 0.17 18.00 -17.81
CA GLY A 166 1.10 16.96 -17.36
C GLY A 166 2.43 17.50 -16.82
N THR A 167 2.48 18.79 -16.50
CA THR A 167 3.66 19.40 -15.87
C THR A 167 3.59 19.17 -14.37
N PRO A 168 4.65 18.63 -13.74
CA PRO A 168 4.66 18.46 -12.30
C PRO A 168 4.67 19.82 -11.60
N ILE A 169 3.82 19.98 -10.60
CA ILE A 169 3.82 21.18 -9.73
C ILE A 169 4.92 21.10 -8.68
N ALA A 170 5.43 19.93 -8.41
CA ALA A 170 6.57 19.71 -7.53
C ALA A 170 7.37 18.48 -7.96
N LYS A 171 8.68 18.59 -7.81
CA LYS A 171 9.68 17.53 -7.97
C LYS A 171 10.49 17.50 -6.68
N ILE A 172 10.10 16.68 -5.72
CA ILE A 172 10.76 16.63 -4.42
C ILE A 172 11.78 15.50 -4.44
N GLU A 173 13.02 15.84 -4.74
CA GLU A 173 14.14 14.89 -4.79
C GLU A 173 14.78 14.74 -3.41
N VAL A 174 15.11 13.52 -3.04
CA VAL A 174 15.90 13.21 -1.85
C VAL A 174 17.38 13.29 -2.23
N LYS A 175 18.12 14.21 -1.65
CA LYS A 175 19.50 14.51 -2.02
C LYS A 175 20.43 13.29 -1.95
N ASP A 176 20.30 12.48 -0.89
CA ASP A 176 21.13 11.30 -0.65
C ASP A 176 20.27 10.02 -0.65
N GLY A 177 19.28 9.96 -1.55
CA GLY A 177 18.39 8.82 -1.68
C GLY A 177 19.13 7.57 -2.13
N LYS A 178 18.68 6.41 -1.60
CA LYS A 178 19.33 5.11 -1.81
C LYS A 178 18.56 4.20 -2.77
N GLY A 179 18.15 4.74 -3.88
CA GLY A 179 17.39 4.00 -4.89
C GLY A 179 16.00 4.58 -5.12
N GLY A 180 15.20 3.93 -5.96
CA GLY A 180 13.89 4.43 -6.34
C GLY A 180 12.90 4.48 -5.18
N LEU A 181 12.11 5.55 -5.14
CA LEU A 181 11.06 5.72 -4.15
C LEU A 181 9.90 4.75 -4.43
N SER A 182 9.40 4.10 -3.39
CA SER A 182 8.22 3.23 -3.42
C SER A 182 6.93 4.02 -3.18
N SER A 183 5.80 3.35 -3.28
CA SER A 183 4.47 3.97 -3.14
C SER A 183 4.33 4.85 -1.91
N PRO A 184 3.77 6.06 -2.06
CA PRO A 184 3.55 6.96 -0.94
C PRO A 184 2.25 6.63 -0.20
N THR A 185 2.19 7.03 1.06
CA THR A 185 0.97 7.11 1.86
C THR A 185 0.75 8.56 2.26
N LEU A 186 -0.42 9.09 1.96
CA LEU A 186 -0.79 10.47 2.26
C LEU A 186 -1.48 10.55 3.61
N VAL A 187 -1.20 11.61 4.35
CA VAL A 187 -1.81 11.89 5.66
C VAL A 187 -2.35 13.31 5.70
N ASP A 188 -3.61 13.42 6.06
CA ASP A 188 -4.28 14.64 6.48
C ASP A 188 -4.25 14.65 8.01
N LYS A 189 -3.40 15.47 8.59
CA LYS A 189 -3.09 15.37 10.02
C LYS A 189 -4.15 16.07 10.90
N ASP A 190 -4.77 17.11 10.40
CA ASP A 190 -5.77 17.92 11.10
C ASP A 190 -7.21 17.66 10.63
N LEU A 191 -7.37 16.75 9.67
CA LEU A 191 -8.65 16.30 9.11
C LEU A 191 -9.43 17.44 8.42
N ASP A 192 -8.72 18.38 7.81
CA ASP A 192 -9.32 19.46 7.03
C ASP A 192 -9.63 19.10 5.58
N GLY A 193 -9.27 17.88 5.17
CA GLY A 193 -9.47 17.34 3.83
C GLY A 193 -8.31 17.63 2.87
N THR A 194 -7.22 18.22 3.36
CA THR A 194 -6.01 18.45 2.58
C THR A 194 -4.85 17.57 3.04
N VAL A 195 -3.95 17.27 2.12
CA VAL A 195 -2.76 16.46 2.41
C VAL A 195 -1.71 17.31 3.08
N ASP A 196 -1.24 16.90 4.26
CA ASP A 196 -0.17 17.57 5.00
C ASP A 196 1.17 16.84 4.87
N ILE A 197 1.14 15.51 4.85
CA ILE A 197 2.33 14.67 4.91
C ILE A 197 2.20 13.53 3.91
N ALA A 198 3.31 13.15 3.30
CA ALA A 198 3.46 11.86 2.65
C ALA A 198 4.61 11.08 3.26
N TYR A 199 4.44 9.77 3.40
CA TYR A 199 5.50 8.85 3.79
C TYR A 199 5.76 7.89 2.64
N ALA A 200 7.02 7.67 2.33
CA ALA A 200 7.45 6.70 1.34
C ALA A 200 8.86 6.19 1.64
N GLY A 201 9.08 4.91 1.41
CA GLY A 201 10.38 4.27 1.56
C GLY A 201 11.12 4.09 0.25
N ASP A 202 12.42 3.81 0.31
CA ASP A 202 13.21 3.51 -0.88
C ASP A 202 13.82 2.10 -0.84
N ARG A 203 14.38 1.68 -1.96
CA ARG A 203 15.02 0.37 -2.10
C ARG A 203 16.29 0.20 -1.29
N GLY A 204 16.93 1.28 -0.91
CA GLY A 204 18.11 1.25 -0.06
C GLY A 204 17.80 1.10 1.42
N GLY A 205 16.54 1.21 1.81
CA GLY A 205 16.07 0.96 3.17
C GLY A 205 15.78 2.19 4.00
N ASN A 206 15.69 3.36 3.40
CA ASN A 206 15.31 4.58 4.09
C ASN A 206 13.81 4.84 3.99
N MET A 207 13.24 5.43 5.04
CA MET A 207 11.87 5.95 5.06
C MET A 207 11.91 7.47 5.15
N TYR A 208 11.14 8.13 4.29
CA TYR A 208 11.09 9.58 4.16
C TYR A 208 9.74 10.14 4.57
N ARG A 209 9.77 11.35 5.12
CA ARG A 209 8.62 12.18 5.40
C ARG A 209 8.68 13.43 4.54
N PHE A 210 7.69 13.60 3.70
CA PHE A 210 7.49 14.77 2.85
C PHE A 210 6.52 15.72 3.56
N ASP A 211 6.93 16.95 3.80
CA ASP A 211 6.06 18.01 4.32
C ASP A 211 5.38 18.73 3.15
N LEU A 212 4.07 18.56 3.05
CA LEU A 212 3.23 19.07 1.98
C LEU A 212 2.20 20.09 2.52
N SER A 213 2.37 20.54 3.75
CA SER A 213 1.40 21.39 4.48
C SER A 213 1.36 22.84 3.98
N ASN A 214 2.34 23.27 3.19
CA ASN A 214 2.37 24.62 2.64
C ASN A 214 1.50 24.73 1.37
N SER A 215 0.80 25.85 1.22
CA SER A 215 0.02 26.14 0.00
C SER A 215 0.88 26.39 -1.23
N ASP A 216 2.15 26.78 -1.04
CA ASP A 216 3.15 26.94 -2.11
C ASP A 216 3.97 25.66 -2.24
N PRO A 217 3.85 24.91 -3.37
CA PRO A 217 4.61 23.68 -3.57
C PRO A 217 6.13 23.85 -3.54
N ASN A 218 6.64 25.04 -3.82
CA ASN A 218 8.08 25.32 -3.79
C ASN A 218 8.65 25.30 -2.35
N LYS A 219 7.78 25.35 -1.36
CA LYS A 219 8.13 25.26 0.07
C LYS A 219 7.96 23.87 0.65
N TRP A 220 7.54 22.91 -0.15
CA TRP A 220 7.50 21.52 0.27
C TRP A 220 8.90 20.96 0.45
N SER A 221 9.06 20.10 1.44
CA SER A 221 10.36 19.58 1.81
C SER A 221 10.30 18.08 2.13
N VAL A 222 11.45 17.46 2.23
CA VAL A 222 11.59 16.06 2.60
C VAL A 222 12.67 15.89 3.66
N ARG A 223 12.47 14.99 4.60
CA ARG A 223 13.48 14.54 5.56
C ARG A 223 13.43 13.03 5.73
N THR A 224 14.55 12.46 6.07
CA THR A 224 14.67 11.05 6.44
C THR A 224 14.20 10.87 7.88
N ILE A 225 13.29 9.93 8.12
CA ILE A 225 12.83 9.57 9.47
C ILE A 225 13.39 8.23 9.94
N PHE A 226 13.87 7.40 9.01
CA PHE A 226 14.45 6.10 9.29
C PHE A 226 15.54 5.77 8.26
N GLU A 227 16.66 5.30 8.75
CA GLU A 227 17.78 4.80 7.94
C GLU A 227 18.00 3.32 8.23
N GLY A 228 17.80 2.50 7.21
CA GLY A 228 18.04 1.06 7.24
C GLY A 228 18.91 0.59 6.09
N THR A 229 18.93 -0.71 5.88
CA THR A 229 19.73 -1.36 4.81
C THR A 229 18.94 -2.36 3.98
N LYS A 230 17.67 -2.57 4.31
CA LYS A 230 16.81 -3.53 3.64
C LYS A 230 15.79 -2.82 2.76
N PRO A 231 15.50 -3.32 1.55
CA PRO A 231 14.63 -2.62 0.61
C PRO A 231 13.21 -2.45 1.17
N ILE A 232 12.63 -1.28 0.95
CA ILE A 232 11.24 -0.97 1.26
C ILE A 232 10.54 -0.83 -0.08
N THR A 233 9.68 -1.80 -0.43
CA THR A 233 9.05 -1.88 -1.75
C THR A 233 7.54 -1.71 -1.71
N SER A 234 6.97 -1.54 -0.53
CA SER A 234 5.53 -1.26 -0.35
C SER A 234 5.28 0.03 0.40
N ALA A 235 4.08 0.59 0.24
CA ALA A 235 3.67 1.77 0.97
C ALA A 235 3.61 1.51 2.48
N PRO A 236 3.96 2.46 3.33
CA PRO A 236 3.75 2.35 4.77
C PRO A 236 2.28 2.53 5.13
N ALA A 237 1.87 1.92 6.24
CA ALA A 237 0.62 2.26 6.91
C ALA A 237 0.91 3.23 8.06
N VAL A 238 -0.07 4.05 8.41
CA VAL A 238 0.07 5.03 9.48
C VAL A 238 -1.01 4.79 10.53
N SER A 239 -0.60 4.63 11.77
CA SER A 239 -1.48 4.53 12.93
C SER A 239 -1.35 5.77 13.80
N ARG A 240 -2.46 6.35 14.20
CA ARG A 240 -2.46 7.50 15.11
C ARG A 240 -2.55 7.01 16.56
N LEU A 241 -1.57 7.37 17.37
CA LEU A 241 -1.61 7.30 18.81
C LEU A 241 -2.04 8.65 19.39
N LYS A 242 -2.12 8.75 20.72
CA LYS A 242 -2.63 9.97 21.38
C LYS A 242 -1.84 11.22 21.00
N ASP A 243 -0.54 11.14 20.96
CA ASP A 243 0.40 12.25 20.83
C ASP A 243 1.37 12.16 19.65
N LYS A 244 1.31 11.06 18.89
CA LYS A 244 2.23 10.77 17.79
C LYS A 244 1.59 9.84 16.76
N ARG A 245 2.23 9.73 15.61
CA ARG A 245 1.91 8.72 14.60
C ARG A 245 2.94 7.58 14.67
N VAL A 246 2.51 6.40 14.28
CA VAL A 246 3.40 5.27 14.03
C VAL A 246 3.38 5.00 12.53
N VAL A 247 4.54 5.09 11.91
CA VAL A 247 4.74 4.75 10.50
C VAL A 247 5.17 3.28 10.45
N ILE A 248 4.32 2.43 9.88
CA ILE A 248 4.48 0.97 9.92
C ILE A 248 4.80 0.49 8.52
N PHE A 249 5.90 -0.20 8.36
CA PHE A 249 6.34 -0.75 7.08
C PHE A 249 7.17 -2.01 7.28
N GLY A 250 7.13 -2.88 6.30
CA GLY A 250 8.00 -4.03 6.25
C GLY A 250 9.09 -3.86 5.21
N THR A 251 10.06 -4.75 5.26
CA THR A 251 11.16 -4.80 4.31
C THR A 251 11.13 -6.08 3.49
N GLY A 252 11.77 -6.05 2.35
CA GLY A 252 11.86 -7.13 1.39
C GLY A 252 11.51 -6.69 -0.02
N SER A 253 11.87 -7.51 -0.99
CA SER A 253 11.56 -7.30 -2.40
C SER A 253 11.24 -8.62 -3.07
N ASP A 254 10.38 -8.57 -4.09
CA ASP A 254 10.04 -9.68 -4.97
C ASP A 254 9.86 -9.20 -6.43
N LEU A 255 10.63 -8.19 -6.80
CA LEU A 255 10.55 -7.54 -8.11
C LEU A 255 11.41 -8.22 -9.17
N THR A 256 12.37 -9.05 -8.77
CA THR A 256 13.25 -9.81 -9.64
C THR A 256 13.34 -11.27 -9.19
N GLU A 257 13.84 -12.16 -10.06
CA GLU A 257 14.11 -13.55 -9.70
C GLU A 257 15.13 -13.65 -8.56
N ASP A 258 16.16 -12.83 -8.58
CA ASP A 258 17.16 -12.77 -7.50
C ASP A 258 16.53 -12.35 -6.17
N ASP A 259 15.60 -11.40 -6.20
CA ASP A 259 14.85 -11.00 -4.99
C ASP A 259 14.06 -12.18 -4.42
N VAL A 260 13.40 -12.97 -5.28
CA VAL A 260 12.56 -14.11 -4.86
C VAL A 260 13.41 -15.18 -4.18
N LEU A 261 14.61 -15.41 -4.66
CA LEU A 261 15.57 -16.38 -4.11
C LEU A 261 16.36 -15.85 -2.91
N ASP A 262 16.28 -14.56 -2.62
CA ASP A 262 16.99 -13.94 -1.49
C ASP A 262 16.36 -14.38 -0.14
N THR A 263 17.16 -15.03 0.70
CA THR A 263 16.76 -15.49 2.04
C THR A 263 17.23 -14.56 3.15
N LYS A 264 17.77 -13.39 2.83
CA LYS A 264 18.24 -12.43 3.85
C LYS A 264 17.15 -12.06 4.83
N GLU A 265 17.58 -11.74 6.01
CA GLU A 265 16.74 -11.30 7.11
C GLU A 265 16.05 -9.99 6.81
N GLN A 266 14.73 -9.94 7.03
CA GLN A 266 13.88 -8.78 6.83
C GLN A 266 13.17 -8.41 8.13
N TYR A 267 12.55 -7.23 8.16
CA TYR A 267 11.98 -6.64 9.37
C TYR A 267 10.62 -5.99 9.10
N ILE A 268 9.85 -5.85 10.17
CA ILE A 268 8.71 -4.95 10.23
C ILE A 268 9.05 -3.86 11.24
N TYR A 269 8.95 -2.62 10.83
CA TYR A 269 9.23 -1.46 11.67
C TYR A 269 7.97 -0.66 11.97
N GLY A 270 7.89 -0.13 13.18
CA GLY A 270 6.95 0.91 13.56
C GLY A 270 7.72 2.10 14.11
N ILE A 271 7.84 3.17 13.33
CA ILE A 271 8.63 4.34 13.65
C ILE A 271 7.72 5.45 14.17
N PHE A 272 8.02 5.98 15.34
CA PHE A 272 7.27 7.09 15.90
C PHE A 272 7.64 8.40 15.19
N ASP A 273 6.63 9.09 14.70
CA ASP A 273 6.75 10.42 14.14
C ASP A 273 5.95 11.41 15.00
N ASP A 274 6.71 12.34 15.60
CA ASP A 274 6.20 13.46 16.35
C ASP A 274 6.47 14.75 15.54
N ASP A 275 5.42 15.52 15.29
CA ASP A 275 5.52 16.77 14.53
C ASP A 275 6.46 17.80 15.16
N LYS A 276 6.73 17.68 16.46
CA LYS A 276 7.53 18.62 17.24
C LYS A 276 9.02 18.32 17.25
N ALA A 277 9.40 17.09 16.94
CA ALA A 277 10.78 16.63 17.04
C ALA A 277 11.24 16.05 15.71
N ALA A 278 12.40 16.46 15.23
CA ALA A 278 13.07 15.84 14.09
C ALA A 278 13.65 14.48 14.52
N ASN A 279 12.80 13.48 14.70
CA ASN A 279 13.24 12.14 15.00
C ASN A 279 13.78 11.48 13.74
N ASN A 280 15.04 11.08 13.77
CA ASN A 280 15.64 10.17 12.80
C ASN A 280 16.07 8.91 13.55
N VAL A 281 15.62 7.76 13.06
CA VAL A 281 16.00 6.45 13.57
C VAL A 281 17.05 5.86 12.64
N ASN A 282 18.26 5.63 13.16
CA ASN A 282 19.31 4.95 12.40
C ASN A 282 19.47 3.52 12.87
N ALA A 283 19.01 2.58 12.04
CA ALA A 283 19.15 1.14 12.21
C ALA A 283 20.09 0.50 11.18
N SER A 284 20.88 1.31 10.46
CA SER A 284 21.80 0.83 9.42
C SER A 284 22.91 -0.07 9.95
N ARG A 285 23.24 0.06 11.23
CA ARG A 285 24.23 -0.77 11.95
C ARG A 285 23.59 -1.83 12.87
N GLY A 286 22.28 -2.02 12.75
CA GLY A 286 21.50 -2.94 13.59
C GLY A 286 20.54 -2.23 14.53
N VAL A 287 19.76 -3.02 15.25
CA VAL A 287 18.69 -2.52 16.15
C VAL A 287 19.27 -1.94 17.44
N LEU A 288 20.39 -2.46 17.92
CA LEU A 288 21.01 -2.00 19.15
C LEU A 288 21.39 -0.53 19.08
N GLY A 289 20.94 0.25 20.05
CA GLY A 289 21.19 1.70 20.10
C GLY A 289 20.31 2.56 19.18
N SER A 290 19.43 1.96 18.40
CA SER A 290 18.51 2.67 17.49
C SER A 290 17.36 3.38 18.20
N GLY A 291 17.07 3.03 19.45
CA GLY A 291 15.89 3.48 20.19
C GLY A 291 14.63 2.68 19.88
N LEU A 292 14.75 1.58 19.13
CA LEU A 292 13.65 0.67 18.80
C LEU A 292 13.61 -0.48 19.81
N LEU A 293 12.39 -0.84 20.22
CA LEU A 293 12.15 -2.06 20.97
C LEU A 293 12.07 -3.23 20.01
N GLU A 294 12.92 -4.23 20.17
CA GLU A 294 12.85 -5.46 19.39
C GLU A 294 11.80 -6.41 19.97
N GLN A 295 10.89 -6.85 19.11
CA GLN A 295 9.91 -7.88 19.41
C GLN A 295 10.33 -9.22 18.80
N HIS A 296 10.05 -10.29 19.53
CA HIS A 296 10.43 -11.64 19.13
C HIS A 296 9.25 -12.36 18.46
N LEU A 297 9.51 -12.90 17.28
CA LEU A 297 8.58 -13.72 16.53
C LEU A 297 8.93 -15.18 16.70
N THR A 298 7.99 -15.98 17.23
CA THR A 298 8.12 -17.44 17.31
C THR A 298 7.18 -18.11 16.31
N GLN A 299 7.52 -19.30 15.89
CA GLN A 299 6.72 -20.10 14.98
C GLN A 299 6.48 -21.49 15.57
N GLU A 300 5.22 -21.87 15.65
CA GLU A 300 4.77 -23.19 16.05
C GLU A 300 3.75 -23.73 15.07
N ASN A 301 3.95 -24.93 14.55
CA ASN A 301 3.01 -25.60 13.64
C ASN A 301 2.42 -24.71 12.53
N LYS A 302 3.25 -23.95 11.81
CA LYS A 302 2.86 -22.98 10.78
C LYS A 302 2.12 -21.73 11.29
N THR A 303 2.12 -21.50 12.59
CA THR A 303 1.56 -20.29 13.19
C THR A 303 2.68 -19.40 13.71
N LEU A 304 2.56 -18.11 13.46
CA LEU A 304 3.49 -17.09 13.93
C LEU A 304 2.92 -16.40 15.17
N PHE A 305 3.74 -16.22 16.20
CA PHE A 305 3.35 -15.57 17.45
C PHE A 305 4.33 -14.46 17.81
N LEU A 306 3.80 -13.35 18.31
CA LEU A 306 4.58 -12.33 18.98
C LEU A 306 4.53 -12.54 20.47
N ASN A 307 5.69 -12.52 21.11
CA ASN A 307 5.77 -12.64 22.56
C ASN A 307 5.24 -11.36 23.21
N LYS A 308 4.46 -11.52 24.26
CA LYS A 308 4.04 -10.40 25.08
C LYS A 308 5.24 -9.88 25.87
N ARG A 309 5.54 -8.60 25.73
CA ARG A 309 6.53 -7.91 26.56
C ARG A 309 5.84 -6.99 27.54
N SER A 310 6.46 -6.82 28.71
CA SER A 310 5.94 -5.95 29.77
C SER A 310 6.61 -4.57 29.81
N ASP A 311 7.70 -4.39 29.11
CA ASP A 311 8.57 -3.23 29.17
C ASP A 311 8.21 -2.09 28.19
N GLY A 312 7.05 -2.20 27.54
CA GLY A 312 6.53 -1.17 26.62
C GLY A 312 7.30 -1.08 25.32
N SER A 313 7.12 0.04 24.59
CA SER A 313 7.82 0.32 23.35
C SER A 313 9.16 1.04 23.60
N GLY A 314 10.05 1.00 22.62
CA GLY A 314 11.24 1.86 22.62
C GLY A 314 10.89 3.34 22.53
N SER A 315 11.87 4.20 22.76
CA SER A 315 11.68 5.66 22.70
C SER A 315 11.33 6.18 21.30
N LYS A 316 11.78 5.47 20.25
CA LYS A 316 11.61 5.85 18.83
C LYS A 316 10.71 4.91 18.02
N GLY A 317 10.24 3.84 18.64
CA GLY A 317 9.39 2.86 17.99
C GLY A 317 9.74 1.43 18.35
N TRP A 318 9.44 0.54 17.42
CA TRP A 318 9.60 -0.90 17.58
C TRP A 318 10.01 -1.59 16.28
N VAL A 319 10.51 -2.80 16.40
CA VAL A 319 10.90 -3.64 15.27
C VAL A 319 10.56 -5.10 15.55
N VAL A 320 10.07 -5.79 14.53
CA VAL A 320 9.87 -7.24 14.52
C VAL A 320 10.83 -7.85 13.51
N LYS A 321 11.68 -8.74 13.97
CA LYS A 321 12.58 -9.50 13.13
C LYS A 321 11.83 -10.68 12.52
N LEU A 322 11.80 -10.79 11.20
CA LEU A 322 11.18 -11.90 10.49
C LEU A 322 12.08 -13.13 10.46
N LYS A 323 11.50 -14.28 10.19
CA LYS A 323 12.25 -15.51 9.96
C LYS A 323 12.90 -15.49 8.59
N GLU A 324 13.90 -16.33 8.42
CA GLU A 324 14.66 -16.47 7.18
C GLU A 324 13.75 -16.60 5.95
N GLY A 325 14.00 -15.79 4.93
CA GLY A 325 13.24 -15.73 3.69
C GLY A 325 11.87 -15.06 3.76
N GLN A 326 11.35 -14.77 4.97
CA GLN A 326 10.11 -14.01 5.12
C GLN A 326 10.33 -12.53 4.79
N ARG A 327 9.37 -11.94 4.12
CA ARG A 327 9.42 -10.55 3.65
C ARG A 327 8.05 -9.90 3.61
N VAL A 328 8.03 -8.59 3.51
CA VAL A 328 6.82 -7.78 3.36
C VAL A 328 6.93 -6.97 2.07
N THR A 329 6.04 -7.25 1.13
CA THR A 329 5.98 -6.57 -0.17
C THR A 329 4.62 -5.93 -0.44
N VAL A 330 3.73 -5.94 0.55
CA VAL A 330 2.37 -5.41 0.49
C VAL A 330 2.15 -4.42 1.63
N LYS A 331 1.45 -3.34 1.35
CA LYS A 331 1.11 -2.33 2.36
C LYS A 331 0.35 -2.96 3.54
N PRO A 332 0.77 -2.72 4.79
CA PRO A 332 0.01 -3.12 5.97
C PRO A 332 -1.36 -2.45 6.04
N THR A 333 -2.30 -3.11 6.70
CA THR A 333 -3.62 -2.54 6.99
C THR A 333 -3.75 -2.30 8.48
N VAL A 334 -4.17 -1.09 8.89
CA VAL A 334 -4.33 -0.73 10.29
C VAL A 334 -5.80 -0.61 10.65
N VAL A 335 -6.20 -1.31 11.71
CA VAL A 335 -7.55 -1.28 12.27
C VAL A 335 -7.45 -1.28 13.79
N LEU A 336 -8.07 -0.30 14.46
CA LEU A 336 -8.15 -0.27 15.93
C LEU A 336 -6.81 -0.55 16.64
N ARG A 337 -5.76 0.18 16.30
CA ARG A 337 -4.41 0.00 16.83
C ARG A 337 -3.80 -1.37 16.56
N THR A 338 -4.31 -2.08 15.61
CA THR A 338 -3.74 -3.34 15.13
C THR A 338 -3.24 -3.16 13.71
N ALA A 339 -2.00 -3.49 13.45
CA ALA A 339 -1.47 -3.60 12.10
C ALA A 339 -1.55 -5.06 11.64
N PHE A 340 -2.21 -5.27 10.52
CA PHE A 340 -2.22 -6.57 9.84
C PHE A 340 -1.20 -6.50 8.70
N VAL A 341 -0.16 -7.30 8.85
CA VAL A 341 0.98 -7.31 7.92
C VAL A 341 1.01 -8.66 7.22
N THR A 342 0.92 -8.62 5.90
CA THR A 342 1.08 -9.83 5.08
C THR A 342 2.56 -10.16 4.92
N ILE A 343 2.94 -11.35 5.34
CA ILE A 343 4.30 -11.89 5.27
C ILE A 343 4.31 -12.97 4.21
N ARG A 344 5.33 -12.97 3.38
CA ARG A 344 5.53 -13.95 2.32
C ARG A 344 6.90 -14.58 2.42
N LYS A 345 6.96 -15.90 2.24
CA LYS A 345 8.20 -16.66 2.06
C LYS A 345 8.08 -17.50 0.82
N TYR A 346 8.95 -17.27 -0.15
CA TYR A 346 9.02 -18.10 -1.35
C TYR A 346 9.62 -19.47 -1.04
N LYS A 347 9.22 -20.48 -1.80
CA LYS A 347 9.83 -21.80 -1.76
C LYS A 347 11.21 -21.77 -2.41
N ASP A 348 12.03 -22.75 -2.10
CA ASP A 348 13.44 -22.81 -2.54
C ASP A 348 13.59 -22.81 -4.06
N ASP A 349 12.58 -23.27 -4.80
CA ASP A 349 12.55 -23.26 -6.26
C ASP A 349 11.99 -21.95 -6.86
N GLY A 350 11.58 -21.00 -6.00
CA GLY A 350 10.91 -19.75 -6.42
C GLY A 350 9.48 -19.94 -6.96
N CYS A 351 9.02 -21.17 -7.11
CA CYS A 351 7.72 -21.51 -7.66
C CYS A 351 6.66 -21.67 -6.59
N GLY A 352 6.21 -20.57 -6.01
CA GLY A 352 5.19 -20.56 -4.98
C GLY A 352 5.68 -19.95 -3.69
N ALA A 353 4.75 -19.59 -2.84
CA ALA A 353 5.02 -18.92 -1.59
C ALA A 353 4.14 -19.44 -0.45
N GLU A 354 4.67 -19.38 0.75
CA GLU A 354 3.89 -19.47 1.97
C GLU A 354 3.54 -18.04 2.42
N THR A 355 2.28 -17.80 2.73
CA THR A 355 1.79 -16.48 3.13
C THR A 355 1.17 -16.56 4.51
N ALA A 356 1.47 -15.58 5.34
CA ALA A 356 0.86 -15.43 6.66
C ALA A 356 0.44 -13.97 6.87
N ILE A 357 -0.59 -13.75 7.68
CA ILE A 357 -0.96 -12.42 8.15
C ILE A 357 -0.63 -12.32 9.62
N LEU A 358 0.21 -11.36 9.99
CA LEU A 358 0.60 -11.09 11.36
C LEU A 358 -0.18 -9.89 11.90
N GLY A 359 -0.89 -10.10 13.00
CA GLY A 359 -1.53 -9.02 13.77
C GLY A 359 -0.56 -8.45 14.81
N ILE A 360 -0.29 -7.15 14.72
CA ILE A 360 0.69 -6.45 15.55
C ILE A 360 0.02 -5.30 16.29
N ASN A 361 0.31 -5.15 17.58
CA ASN A 361 -0.06 -3.95 18.32
C ASN A 361 0.75 -2.76 17.82
N THR A 362 0.10 -1.74 17.29
CA THR A 362 0.79 -0.59 16.69
C THR A 362 1.57 0.26 17.69
N ALA A 363 1.25 0.17 18.98
CA ALA A 363 1.90 0.97 20.00
C ALA A 363 3.28 0.44 20.40
N ASP A 364 3.47 -0.88 20.40
CA ASP A 364 4.70 -1.52 20.90
C ASP A 364 5.26 -2.62 19.98
N GLY A 365 4.59 -2.90 18.88
CA GLY A 365 4.99 -3.96 17.95
C GLY A 365 4.78 -5.38 18.45
N GLY A 366 4.17 -5.52 19.62
CA GLY A 366 4.00 -6.79 20.31
C GLY A 366 2.65 -7.44 20.05
N ALA A 367 2.34 -8.37 20.93
CA ALA A 367 1.13 -9.15 20.93
C ALA A 367 -0.14 -8.28 21.04
N LEU A 368 -1.22 -8.78 20.46
CA LEU A 368 -2.51 -8.13 20.54
C LEU A 368 -3.04 -8.14 21.98
N THR A 369 -3.73 -7.08 22.35
CA THR A 369 -4.36 -6.91 23.66
C THR A 369 -5.88 -7.05 23.52
N PRO A 370 -6.63 -7.15 24.64
CA PRO A 370 -8.08 -7.15 24.59
C PRO A 370 -8.70 -5.91 23.92
N ARG A 371 -7.94 -4.82 23.82
CA ARG A 371 -8.36 -3.57 23.13
C ARG A 371 -8.03 -3.55 21.65
N SER A 372 -7.26 -4.51 21.16
CA SER A 372 -6.90 -4.62 19.76
C SER A 372 -8.01 -5.28 18.96
N ALA A 373 -8.06 -5.00 17.66
CA ALA A 373 -8.79 -5.84 16.73
C ALA A 373 -8.12 -7.22 16.68
N ARG A 374 -8.88 -8.28 16.74
CA ARG A 374 -8.36 -9.64 16.82
C ARG A 374 -9.10 -10.56 15.86
N PRO A 375 -8.41 -11.51 15.24
CA PRO A 375 -9.08 -12.57 14.50
C PRO A 375 -10.08 -13.32 15.38
N ILE A 376 -11.21 -13.68 14.83
CA ILE A 376 -12.16 -14.58 15.44
C ILE A 376 -11.65 -15.99 15.21
N VAL A 377 -11.37 -16.70 16.30
CA VAL A 377 -10.91 -18.08 16.28
C VAL A 377 -11.80 -18.95 17.15
N PRO A 378 -12.01 -20.22 16.80
CA PRO A 378 -12.75 -21.13 17.66
C PRO A 378 -12.01 -21.36 18.98
N GLY A 379 -12.76 -21.30 20.09
CA GLY A 379 -12.25 -21.53 21.43
C GLY A 379 -11.76 -20.27 22.15
N ASP A 380 -11.53 -20.40 23.46
CA ASP A 380 -11.21 -19.28 24.34
C ASP A 380 -9.76 -18.77 24.24
N GLN A 381 -8.97 -19.35 23.38
CA GLN A 381 -7.59 -18.90 23.18
C GLN A 381 -7.59 -17.60 22.41
N VAL A 382 -7.19 -16.54 23.08
CA VAL A 382 -6.86 -15.27 22.42
C VAL A 382 -5.62 -15.51 21.58
N ALA A 383 -5.85 -15.94 20.38
CA ALA A 383 -4.76 -16.13 19.46
C ALA A 383 -4.10 -14.79 19.14
N GLN A 384 -2.83 -14.73 19.39
CA GLN A 384 -1.95 -13.70 18.86
C GLN A 384 -1.60 -14.08 17.43
N TYR A 385 -2.64 -14.19 16.60
CA TYR A 385 -2.49 -14.85 15.32
C TYR A 385 -2.06 -13.96 14.23
N SER A 386 -1.22 -14.55 13.55
CA SER A 386 -1.02 -14.31 12.14
C SER A 386 -1.49 -15.56 11.39
N GLY A 387 -2.31 -15.37 10.41
CA GLY A 387 -2.38 -16.30 9.33
C GLY A 387 -3.26 -17.53 9.47
N HIS A 388 -4.27 -17.53 10.31
CA HIS A 388 -5.29 -18.58 10.30
C HIS A 388 -6.68 -18.00 10.07
N LYS A 389 -7.48 -18.71 9.30
CA LYS A 389 -8.92 -18.49 9.13
C LYS A 389 -9.70 -19.69 9.67
N THR A 390 -10.94 -19.46 10.03
CA THR A 390 -11.84 -20.52 10.44
C THR A 390 -12.70 -20.94 9.27
N THR A 391 -12.74 -22.24 8.98
CA THR A 391 -13.65 -22.80 7.98
C THR A 391 -15.07 -22.83 8.51
N SER A 392 -16.07 -22.98 7.61
CA SER A 392 -17.50 -23.19 7.96
C SER A 392 -17.75 -24.35 8.92
N LYS A 393 -16.81 -25.29 9.02
CA LYS A 393 -16.84 -26.41 9.97
C LYS A 393 -16.13 -26.13 11.27
N GLY A 394 -15.74 -24.89 11.52
CA GLY A 394 -15.05 -24.49 12.76
C GLY A 394 -13.58 -24.90 12.86
N LYS A 395 -12.96 -25.39 11.77
CA LYS A 395 -11.56 -25.78 11.76
C LYS A 395 -10.68 -24.58 11.44
N SER A 396 -9.65 -24.35 12.23
CA SER A 396 -8.63 -23.32 11.95
C SER A 396 -7.64 -23.84 10.91
N ILE A 397 -7.50 -23.14 9.80
CA ILE A 397 -6.54 -23.44 8.73
C ILE A 397 -5.73 -22.21 8.37
N PRO A 398 -4.48 -22.36 7.89
CA PRO A 398 -3.69 -21.22 7.45
C PRO A 398 -4.40 -20.44 6.34
N ILE A 399 -4.26 -19.12 6.36
CA ILE A 399 -4.72 -18.27 5.25
C ILE A 399 -3.97 -18.65 3.98
N GLY A 400 -4.67 -18.73 2.84
CA GLY A 400 -4.12 -19.26 1.60
C GLY A 400 -4.33 -20.75 1.40
N CYS A 401 -4.86 -21.42 2.42
CA CYS A 401 -5.17 -22.82 2.33
C CYS A 401 -6.68 -23.04 2.26
N MET A 402 -7.08 -24.16 1.69
CA MET A 402 -8.48 -24.61 1.62
C MET A 402 -8.62 -26.02 2.19
N GLU A 403 -9.81 -26.34 2.65
CA GLU A 403 -10.13 -27.72 3.04
C GLU A 403 -10.68 -28.48 1.81
N LYS A 404 -10.00 -29.53 1.39
CA LYS A 404 -10.42 -30.40 0.30
C LYS A 404 -10.34 -31.84 0.72
N GLY A 405 -11.50 -32.53 0.73
CA GLY A 405 -11.55 -33.95 1.11
C GLY A 405 -11.07 -34.22 2.54
N GLY A 406 -11.36 -33.32 3.51
CA GLY A 406 -10.92 -33.44 4.91
C GLY A 406 -9.44 -33.13 5.18
N LYS A 407 -8.67 -32.76 4.12
CA LYS A 407 -7.27 -32.37 4.22
C LYS A 407 -7.12 -30.88 3.95
N THR A 408 -6.23 -30.23 4.67
CA THR A 408 -5.85 -28.84 4.39
C THR A 408 -4.90 -28.84 3.19
N VAL A 409 -5.29 -28.16 2.12
CA VAL A 409 -4.51 -28.01 0.89
C VAL A 409 -4.15 -26.56 0.73
N CYS A 410 -2.84 -26.30 0.57
CA CYS A 410 -2.32 -24.96 0.34
C CYS A 410 -1.82 -24.92 -1.12
N PRO A 411 -2.52 -24.25 -2.05
CA PRO A 411 -2.09 -24.16 -3.44
C PRO A 411 -0.74 -23.48 -3.57
N ASN A 412 0.08 -23.96 -4.50
CA ASN A 412 1.33 -23.30 -4.83
C ASN A 412 1.06 -21.96 -5.53
N GLY A 413 1.88 -20.96 -5.24
CA GLY A 413 1.76 -19.65 -5.89
C GLY A 413 0.61 -18.79 -5.38
N TYR A 414 0.02 -19.17 -4.26
CA TYR A 414 -1.05 -18.40 -3.65
C TYR A 414 -0.48 -17.15 -3.00
N VAL A 415 -0.84 -16.01 -3.53
CA VAL A 415 -0.32 -14.72 -3.09
C VAL A 415 -1.49 -13.82 -2.71
N TYR A 416 -1.57 -13.45 -1.45
CA TYR A 416 -2.54 -12.45 -1.00
C TYR A 416 -2.05 -11.06 -1.30
N ASP A 417 -2.95 -10.26 -1.80
CA ASP A 417 -2.78 -8.84 -1.89
C ASP A 417 -3.12 -8.16 -0.54
N LYS A 418 -3.05 -6.85 -0.51
CA LYS A 418 -3.42 -6.06 0.67
C LYS A 418 -4.87 -6.38 1.07
N PRO A 419 -5.14 -6.76 2.34
CA PRO A 419 -6.49 -7.00 2.79
C PRO A 419 -7.30 -5.70 2.82
N VAL A 420 -8.56 -5.78 2.40
CA VAL A 420 -9.52 -4.68 2.46
C VAL A 420 -10.35 -4.80 3.72
N ASN A 421 -10.41 -3.73 4.50
CA ASN A 421 -11.23 -3.69 5.71
C ASN A 421 -12.67 -3.36 5.37
N VAL A 422 -13.59 -4.26 5.69
CA VAL A 422 -15.04 -4.05 5.56
C VAL A 422 -15.65 -4.05 6.97
N ARG A 423 -16.43 -3.04 7.25
CA ARG A 423 -17.14 -2.92 8.52
C ARG A 423 -18.59 -3.34 8.35
N TYR A 424 -19.02 -4.30 9.14
CA TYR A 424 -20.42 -4.64 9.28
C TYR A 424 -21.06 -3.84 10.41
N LEU A 425 -22.29 -3.44 10.22
CA LEU A 425 -23.08 -2.83 11.28
C LEU A 425 -23.50 -3.89 12.30
N ASP A 426 -23.74 -3.47 13.54
CA ASP A 426 -24.14 -4.35 14.64
C ASP A 426 -25.42 -5.14 14.29
N GLU A 427 -25.40 -6.45 14.41
CA GLU A 427 -26.50 -7.35 14.08
C GLU A 427 -27.80 -7.04 14.82
N LYS A 428 -27.71 -6.59 16.07
CA LYS A 428 -28.89 -6.18 16.84
C LYS A 428 -29.64 -4.98 16.24
N LYS A 429 -29.04 -4.29 15.31
CA LYS A 429 -29.60 -3.13 14.61
C LYS A 429 -29.89 -3.38 13.17
N THR A 430 -29.41 -4.51 12.64
CA THR A 430 -29.63 -4.98 11.29
C THR A 430 -29.95 -6.47 11.36
N ASP A 431 -31.15 -6.80 11.82
CA ASP A 431 -31.60 -8.19 11.96
C ASP A 431 -31.52 -9.03 10.66
N ASP A 432 -31.07 -8.42 9.59
CA ASP A 432 -31.07 -8.96 8.25
C ASP A 432 -29.65 -9.29 7.70
N PHE A 433 -28.59 -9.15 8.51
CA PHE A 433 -27.21 -9.49 8.11
C PHE A 433 -26.61 -10.54 9.02
N PRO A 434 -26.81 -11.84 8.74
CA PRO A 434 -26.06 -12.87 9.43
C PRO A 434 -24.57 -12.76 8.99
N VAL A 435 -23.73 -12.32 9.91
CA VAL A 435 -22.29 -12.41 9.72
C VAL A 435 -21.88 -13.84 9.98
N THR A 436 -21.53 -14.57 8.94
CA THR A 436 -20.98 -15.92 9.08
C THR A 436 -19.50 -15.84 9.39
N ALA A 437 -18.98 -16.82 10.11
CA ALA A 437 -17.57 -16.91 10.44
C ALA A 437 -16.67 -17.01 9.19
N ASP A 438 -17.24 -17.30 8.05
CA ASP A 438 -16.57 -17.43 6.77
C ASP A 438 -16.48 -16.09 6.00
N GLY A 439 -16.96 -15.02 6.60
CA GLY A 439 -16.96 -13.71 5.96
C GLY A 439 -17.83 -13.63 4.71
N ASP A 440 -18.78 -14.53 4.59
CA ASP A 440 -19.74 -14.50 3.50
C ASP A 440 -20.67 -13.29 3.64
N ALA A 441 -20.24 -12.19 3.03
CA ALA A 441 -21.07 -10.99 2.87
C ALA A 441 -22.26 -11.22 1.90
N GLY A 442 -22.31 -12.38 1.27
CA GLY A 442 -23.36 -12.82 0.37
C GLY A 442 -24.55 -13.49 1.07
N GLY A 443 -24.60 -13.46 2.40
CA GLY A 443 -25.83 -13.82 3.11
C GLY A 443 -27.01 -13.05 2.51
N SER A 444 -28.06 -13.75 2.17
CA SER A 444 -29.28 -13.26 1.51
C SER A 444 -30.09 -12.22 2.30
N GLY A 445 -29.44 -11.47 3.17
CA GLY A 445 -30.03 -10.39 3.94
C GLY A 445 -30.35 -9.20 3.04
N THR A 446 -31.61 -8.91 2.87
CA THR A 446 -32.06 -7.66 2.26
C THR A 446 -31.88 -6.52 3.23
N PHE A 447 -31.14 -5.50 2.81
CA PHE A 447 -31.04 -4.25 3.53
C PHE A 447 -32.44 -3.63 3.64
N LYS A 448 -33.05 -3.63 4.83
CA LYS A 448 -34.30 -2.90 5.04
C LYS A 448 -34.00 -1.41 5.18
N GLU A 449 -34.22 -0.69 4.11
CA GLU A 449 -34.23 0.76 4.09
C GLU A 449 -35.20 1.28 5.16
N GLY A 450 -34.70 2.06 6.10
CA GLY A 450 -35.57 2.81 7.03
C GLY A 450 -35.30 2.71 8.52
N LYS A 451 -34.51 1.78 9.03
CA LYS A 451 -34.09 1.79 10.43
C LYS A 451 -32.89 2.72 10.63
N LYS A 452 -33.14 3.96 10.98
CA LYS A 452 -32.09 4.89 11.40
C LYS A 452 -31.38 4.33 12.64
N PRO A 453 -30.04 4.24 12.65
CA PRO A 453 -29.31 3.85 13.84
C PRO A 453 -29.62 4.82 14.97
N ALA A 454 -29.85 4.30 16.18
CA ALA A 454 -30.16 5.09 17.35
C ALA A 454 -29.11 6.18 17.58
N ARG A 455 -29.56 7.41 17.85
CA ARG A 455 -28.73 8.61 17.97
C ARG A 455 -27.71 8.62 19.12
N ASN A 456 -27.72 7.65 20.01
CA ASN A 456 -26.79 7.54 21.14
C ASN A 456 -25.54 6.73 20.76
N ASN A 457 -24.74 7.28 19.92
CA ASN A 457 -23.52 6.67 19.42
C ASN A 457 -22.31 6.92 20.32
N ARG A 458 -22.43 6.56 21.57
CA ARG A 458 -21.24 6.22 22.33
C ARG A 458 -20.92 4.78 21.96
N CYS A 459 -19.72 4.52 21.53
CA CYS A 459 -19.14 3.23 21.21
C CYS A 459 -20.14 2.08 21.19
N PHE A 460 -20.28 1.38 20.12
CA PHE A 460 -21.09 0.17 20.14
C PHE A 460 -20.54 -0.74 21.23
N SER A 461 -21.24 -0.89 22.33
CA SER A 461 -20.90 -1.83 23.39
C SER A 461 -21.16 -3.28 23.00
N GLY A 462 -21.57 -3.52 21.77
CA GLY A 462 -21.90 -4.82 21.22
C GLY A 462 -20.73 -5.51 20.50
N LYS A 463 -20.94 -6.74 20.17
CA LYS A 463 -20.02 -7.59 19.40
C LYS A 463 -20.08 -7.21 17.90
N GLY A 464 -19.40 -6.15 17.52
CA GLY A 464 -19.27 -5.82 16.10
C GLY A 464 -18.17 -6.65 15.45
N VAL A 465 -18.40 -7.05 14.22
CA VAL A 465 -17.46 -7.79 13.38
C VAL A 465 -16.99 -6.93 12.23
N ARG A 466 -15.74 -7.04 11.90
CA ARG A 466 -15.15 -6.50 10.68
C ARG A 466 -14.49 -7.63 9.93
N THR A 467 -14.56 -7.57 8.62
CA THR A 467 -13.95 -8.57 7.77
C THR A 467 -12.82 -7.95 6.97
N LEU A 468 -11.67 -8.59 6.97
CA LEU A 468 -10.59 -8.31 6.05
C LEU A 468 -10.81 -9.17 4.81
N LEU A 469 -11.15 -8.55 3.70
CA LEU A 469 -11.30 -9.24 2.41
C LEU A 469 -9.94 -9.32 1.72
N MET A 470 -9.69 -10.44 1.09
CA MET A 470 -8.49 -10.72 0.32
C MET A 470 -8.85 -10.99 -1.15
N ASN A 471 -7.87 -10.91 -2.03
CA ASN A 471 -8.08 -10.94 -3.49
C ASN A 471 -8.62 -12.27 -4.02
N ASP A 472 -8.62 -13.32 -3.26
CA ASP A 472 -9.06 -14.67 -3.64
C ASP A 472 -10.41 -15.07 -3.07
N LEU A 473 -11.20 -14.11 -2.63
CA LEU A 473 -12.47 -14.30 -1.93
C LEU A 473 -12.34 -14.91 -0.52
N ASP A 474 -11.13 -15.16 -0.07
CA ASP A 474 -10.91 -15.50 1.33
C ASP A 474 -11.13 -14.28 2.22
N SER A 475 -11.54 -14.52 3.43
CA SER A 475 -11.77 -13.47 4.41
C SER A 475 -11.29 -13.87 5.79
N LEU A 476 -10.98 -12.87 6.58
CA LEU A 476 -10.60 -13.02 7.97
C LEU A 476 -11.50 -12.13 8.81
N ASP A 477 -12.39 -12.71 9.57
CA ASP A 477 -13.22 -11.96 10.49
C ASP A 477 -12.42 -11.55 11.72
N ILE A 478 -12.59 -10.30 12.11
CA ILE A 478 -11.91 -9.72 13.25
C ILE A 478 -12.92 -9.11 14.21
N THR A 479 -12.65 -9.22 15.49
CA THR A 479 -13.44 -8.57 16.54
C THR A 479 -12.56 -7.59 17.32
N GLY A 480 -13.17 -6.56 17.85
CA GLY A 480 -12.48 -5.57 18.68
C GLY A 480 -13.44 -4.50 19.17
N PRO A 481 -12.95 -3.55 19.98
CA PRO A 481 -13.77 -2.45 20.43
C PRO A 481 -14.30 -1.65 19.25
N MET A 482 -15.60 -1.51 19.17
CA MET A 482 -16.31 -0.82 18.08
C MET A 482 -16.35 0.70 18.25
N CYS A 483 -15.58 1.20 19.20
CA CYS A 483 -15.47 2.64 19.45
C CYS A 483 -14.50 3.25 18.45
N GLY A 484 -14.93 4.19 17.64
CA GLY A 484 -13.91 5.01 17.04
C GLY A 484 -14.13 5.49 15.61
N ILE A 485 -15.20 5.14 14.95
CA ILE A 485 -15.55 5.91 13.76
C ILE A 485 -16.80 6.72 14.08
N LYS A 486 -16.58 7.93 14.55
CA LYS A 486 -17.62 8.93 14.63
C LYS A 486 -17.64 9.63 13.28
N ARG A 487 -18.77 9.60 12.60
CA ARG A 487 -18.97 10.40 11.41
C ARG A 487 -18.95 11.87 11.83
N LEU A 488 -17.86 12.55 11.57
CA LEU A 488 -17.74 13.98 11.85
C LEU A 488 -18.22 14.82 10.66
N SER A 489 -18.22 14.24 9.46
CA SER A 489 -18.73 14.89 8.24
C SER A 489 -19.04 13.84 7.18
N TRP A 490 -19.67 14.25 6.09
CA TRP A 490 -19.92 13.44 4.89
C TRP A 490 -18.66 13.22 4.02
N ARG A 491 -17.48 13.51 4.54
CA ARG A 491 -16.24 13.30 3.82
C ARG A 491 -15.73 11.90 4.08
N GLU A 492 -15.48 11.18 3.04
CA GLU A 492 -14.73 9.96 3.07
C GLU A 492 -13.30 10.30 3.52
N VAL A 493 -12.95 9.86 4.70
CA VAL A 493 -11.58 9.96 5.21
C VAL A 493 -10.95 8.62 4.92
N PHE A 494 -10.13 8.58 3.89
CA PHE A 494 -9.27 7.43 3.61
C PHE A 494 -8.03 7.52 4.50
N PHE A 495 -7.88 6.56 5.38
CA PHE A 495 -6.70 6.35 6.19
C PHE A 495 -5.81 5.27 5.60
#